data_58bf143759b135a6476d653517953c75
#
_entry.id   58bf143759b135a6476d653517953c75
#
_cell.length_a   1.000
_cell.length_b   1.000
_cell.length_c   1.000
_cell.angle_alpha   90.00
_cell.angle_beta   90.00
_cell.angle_gamma   90.00
#
_symmetry.space_group_name_H-M   'P 1'
#
loop_
_entity.id
_entity.type
_entity.pdbx_description
1 polymer ?
#
loop_
_entity_poly.entity_id
_entity_poly.type
_entity_poly.pdbx_seq_one_letter_code
_entity_poly.pdbx_strand_id
1 'polypeptide(L)'
;MEKYNIAPTDIGRLEVGTETLIDKSKSVKSTLCQLFNEHGNFDLEGVDNINACYGGTAALLNTLSWVESSAWDGRYGIVVCGDIAVYEDGPARPTGGCAAVAMLIGRDAPIVVGPVRASHMEDAYDFYKPRLDSEYPTVFGHESNVCYLRALDGCYHRFTHKFEHAARGHRFHLGEVDHVVLHSPYNKLVKKSGARMLYNDFVRYPDLPIFKGHEKTLEAFAKLLPEKTYENRDLEKVFTELARPRGGEGGAGGRADRGGLLHDAAGGFMKPWVRVVCVRAV
;
A
#
# COMPACT_ATOMS: atom_id res chain seq x y z
N MET A 1 12.19 3.19 20.31
CA MET A 1 12.27 4.47 21.03
C MET A 1 13.71 4.81 21.37
N GLU A 2 14.48 3.93 21.98
CA GLU A 2 15.90 4.16 22.31
C GLU A 2 16.74 4.70 21.14
N LYS A 3 16.64 4.07 19.96
CA LYS A 3 17.36 4.50 18.74
C LYS A 3 17.19 5.99 18.40
N TYR A 4 16.06 6.59 18.76
CA TYR A 4 15.72 7.98 18.45
C TYR A 4 15.68 8.87 19.70
N ASN A 5 16.10 8.35 20.85
CA ASN A 5 16.07 9.04 22.14
C ASN A 5 14.68 9.63 22.48
N ILE A 6 13.63 8.83 22.27
CA ILE A 6 12.24 9.20 22.55
C ILE A 6 11.81 8.46 23.81
N ALA A 7 11.35 9.22 24.81
CA ALA A 7 10.86 8.64 26.07
C ALA A 7 9.49 7.95 25.85
N PRO A 8 9.18 6.87 26.57
CA PRO A 8 7.87 6.26 26.54
C PRO A 8 6.72 7.21 26.89
N THR A 9 6.97 8.22 27.69
CA THR A 9 6.04 9.28 28.07
C THR A 9 5.73 10.26 26.93
N ASP A 10 6.58 10.32 25.89
CA ASP A 10 6.38 11.16 24.71
C ASP A 10 5.41 10.54 23.70
N ILE A 11 4.87 9.37 24.00
CA ILE A 11 3.90 8.67 23.15
C ILE A 11 2.49 8.92 23.70
N GLY A 12 1.62 9.49 22.86
CA GLY A 12 0.21 9.77 23.18
C GLY A 12 -0.77 8.86 22.46
N ARG A 13 -0.35 8.19 21.39
CA ARG A 13 -1.23 7.30 20.62
C ARG A 13 -0.51 6.03 20.18
N LEU A 14 -1.22 4.90 20.30
CA LEU A 14 -0.78 3.59 19.85
C LEU A 14 -1.92 2.93 19.05
N GLU A 15 -1.75 2.83 17.76
CA GLU A 15 -2.65 2.12 16.86
C GLU A 15 -2.02 0.83 16.38
N VAL A 16 -2.80 -0.23 16.30
CA VAL A 16 -2.35 -1.53 15.81
C VAL A 16 -3.17 -1.93 14.61
N GLY A 17 -2.52 -2.40 13.55
CA GLY A 17 -3.16 -3.04 12.40
C GLY A 17 -2.82 -4.52 12.41
N THR A 18 -3.80 -5.38 12.62
CA THR A 18 -3.61 -6.83 12.72
C THR A 18 -4.87 -7.60 12.36
N GLU A 19 -4.70 -8.81 11.82
CA GLU A 19 -5.76 -9.83 11.70
C GLU A 19 -5.65 -10.90 12.77
N THR A 20 -4.52 -10.92 13.51
CA THR A 20 -4.23 -11.93 14.51
C THR A 20 -4.92 -11.59 15.83
N LEU A 21 -5.81 -12.46 16.29
CA LEU A 21 -6.49 -12.32 17.57
C LEU A 21 -5.68 -13.00 18.68
N ILE A 22 -5.40 -12.23 19.74
CA ILE A 22 -4.88 -12.78 21.00
C ILE A 22 -6.06 -13.16 21.91
N ASP A 23 -7.07 -12.32 21.94
CA ASP A 23 -8.27 -12.43 22.73
C ASP A 23 -9.41 -11.68 22.01
N LYS A 24 -10.67 -12.14 22.18
CA LYS A 24 -11.82 -11.54 21.50
C LYS A 24 -12.18 -10.15 22.01
N SER A 25 -11.84 -9.83 23.24
CA SER A 25 -12.13 -8.57 23.91
C SER A 25 -10.89 -7.71 24.13
N LYS A 26 -9.75 -8.35 24.39
CA LYS A 26 -8.50 -7.70 24.70
C LYS A 26 -7.66 -7.51 23.46
N SER A 27 -7.37 -6.27 23.12
CA SER A 27 -6.60 -5.90 21.92
C SER A 27 -5.10 -6.19 22.05
N VAL A 28 -4.41 -6.32 20.95
CA VAL A 28 -2.94 -6.33 20.88
C VAL A 28 -2.40 -5.00 21.42
N LYS A 29 -3.05 -3.88 21.13
CA LYS A 29 -2.73 -2.55 21.71
C LYS A 29 -2.69 -2.62 23.23
N SER A 30 -3.68 -3.24 23.87
CA SER A 30 -3.72 -3.37 25.33
C SER A 30 -2.55 -4.17 25.89
N THR A 31 -2.09 -5.18 25.16
CA THR A 31 -0.89 -5.94 25.55
C THR A 31 0.38 -5.09 25.41
N LEU A 32 0.50 -4.36 24.31
CA LEU A 32 1.65 -3.48 24.06
C LEU A 32 1.71 -2.29 25.01
N CYS A 33 0.61 -1.87 25.61
CA CYS A 33 0.60 -0.80 26.62
C CYS A 33 1.50 -1.09 27.82
N GLN A 34 1.77 -2.35 28.13
CA GLN A 34 2.69 -2.71 29.23
C GLN A 34 4.06 -2.05 29.06
N LEU A 35 4.56 -1.92 27.83
CA LEU A 35 5.83 -1.26 27.52
C LEU A 35 5.87 0.23 27.92
N PHE A 36 4.75 0.85 28.06
CA PHE A 36 4.60 2.26 28.43
C PHE A 36 4.23 2.41 29.91
N ASN A 37 3.40 1.50 30.42
CA ASN A 37 2.97 1.49 31.83
C ASN A 37 4.14 1.35 32.79
N GLU A 38 5.16 0.56 32.44
CA GLU A 38 6.42 0.40 33.20
C GLU A 38 7.16 1.72 33.39
N HIS A 39 6.90 2.71 32.52
CA HIS A 39 7.45 4.05 32.58
C HIS A 39 6.46 5.11 33.08
N GLY A 40 5.32 4.69 33.65
CA GLY A 40 4.30 5.57 34.20
C GLY A 40 3.38 6.22 33.15
N ASN A 41 3.45 5.81 31.89
CA ASN A 41 2.54 6.32 30.86
C ASN A 41 1.32 5.42 30.72
N PHE A 42 0.19 5.86 31.29
CA PHE A 42 -1.12 5.23 31.21
C PHE A 42 -2.09 5.99 30.29
N ASP A 43 -1.66 7.13 29.76
CA ASP A 43 -2.47 8.01 28.92
C ASP A 43 -2.13 7.81 27.44
N LEU A 44 -2.61 6.68 26.89
CA LEU A 44 -2.42 6.26 25.51
C LEU A 44 -3.77 6.04 24.82
N GLU A 45 -4.08 6.86 23.84
CA GLU A 45 -5.20 6.61 22.93
C GLU A 45 -4.89 5.49 21.93
N GLY A 46 -5.91 5.00 21.26
CA GLY A 46 -5.78 4.09 20.11
C GLY A 46 -6.48 2.75 20.28
N VAL A 47 -6.48 1.96 19.22
CA VAL A 47 -7.26 0.72 19.09
C VAL A 47 -6.57 -0.24 18.11
N ASP A 48 -6.99 -1.52 18.13
CA ASP A 48 -6.67 -2.45 17.04
C ASP A 48 -7.60 -2.18 15.85
N ASN A 49 -7.01 -2.05 14.67
CA ASN A 49 -7.71 -1.89 13.41
C ASN A 49 -7.74 -3.26 12.71
N ILE A 50 -8.91 -3.87 12.67
CA ILE A 50 -9.12 -5.19 12.08
C ILE A 50 -9.89 -5.03 10.78
N ASN A 51 -9.19 -5.17 9.68
CA ASN A 51 -9.77 -5.24 8.34
C ASN A 51 -8.75 -5.91 7.42
N ALA A 52 -8.63 -7.22 7.53
CA ALA A 52 -7.65 -8.01 6.82
C ALA A 52 -6.29 -7.25 6.74
N CYS A 53 -5.51 -7.33 5.66
CA CYS A 53 -4.23 -6.62 5.58
C CYS A 53 -4.36 -5.08 5.42
N TYR A 54 -5.59 -4.50 5.40
CA TYR A 54 -5.81 -3.05 5.38
C TYR A 54 -5.66 -2.41 6.76
N GLY A 55 -5.77 -3.18 7.85
CA GLY A 55 -5.73 -2.66 9.22
C GLY A 55 -4.54 -1.75 9.50
N GLY A 56 -3.35 -2.10 9.01
CA GLY A 56 -2.15 -1.28 9.16
C GLY A 56 -2.23 0.08 8.44
N THR A 57 -2.85 0.13 7.27
CA THR A 57 -3.10 1.39 6.56
C THR A 57 -4.14 2.24 7.30
N ALA A 58 -5.21 1.63 7.82
CA ALA A 58 -6.20 2.33 8.62
C ALA A 58 -5.56 2.92 9.89
N ALA A 59 -4.77 2.16 10.61
CA ALA A 59 -4.00 2.59 11.78
C ALA A 59 -3.10 3.80 11.48
N LEU A 60 -2.39 3.76 10.36
CA LEU A 60 -1.56 4.88 9.90
C LEU A 60 -2.41 6.13 9.63
N LEU A 61 -3.50 6.00 8.88
CA LEU A 61 -4.37 7.13 8.55
C LEU A 61 -5.08 7.71 9.77
N ASN A 62 -5.48 6.87 10.74
CA ASN A 62 -6.05 7.31 12.01
C ASN A 62 -5.03 8.13 12.82
N THR A 63 -3.79 7.63 12.91
CA THR A 63 -2.73 8.32 13.64
C THR A 63 -2.35 9.65 12.99
N LEU A 64 -2.25 9.69 11.66
CA LEU A 64 -2.02 10.94 10.92
C LEU A 64 -3.15 11.96 11.16
N SER A 65 -4.41 11.51 11.11
CA SER A 65 -5.56 12.37 11.36
C SER A 65 -5.60 12.89 12.80
N TRP A 66 -5.14 12.09 13.77
CA TRP A 66 -5.00 12.53 15.17
C TRP A 66 -3.93 13.62 15.30
N VAL A 67 -2.74 13.45 14.71
CA VAL A 67 -1.66 14.46 14.72
C VAL A 67 -2.12 15.78 14.08
N GLU A 68 -3.02 15.74 13.10
CA GLU A 68 -3.56 16.92 12.43
C GLU A 68 -4.82 17.49 13.11
N SER A 69 -5.33 16.83 14.16
CA SER A 69 -6.56 17.24 14.84
C SER A 69 -6.30 18.27 15.95
N SER A 70 -7.37 18.93 16.39
CA SER A 70 -7.35 19.81 17.56
C SER A 70 -7.15 19.07 18.90
N ALA A 71 -7.29 17.76 18.93
CA ALA A 71 -7.07 16.91 20.10
C ALA A 71 -5.60 16.51 20.28
N TRP A 72 -4.74 16.82 19.30
CA TRP A 72 -3.32 16.48 19.40
C TRP A 72 -2.60 17.32 20.49
N ASP A 73 -1.96 16.61 21.40
CA ASP A 73 -1.26 17.19 22.56
C ASP A 73 0.25 17.42 22.34
N GLY A 74 0.75 17.18 21.13
CA GLY A 74 2.16 17.36 20.79
C GLY A 74 2.99 16.09 20.90
N ARG A 75 2.47 15.01 21.50
CA ARG A 75 3.18 13.72 21.61
C ARG A 75 3.18 12.95 20.28
N TYR A 76 4.06 11.97 20.20
CA TYR A 76 4.14 11.09 19.02
C TYR A 76 3.04 10.02 19.06
N GLY A 77 2.70 9.53 17.86
CA GLY A 77 1.96 8.30 17.70
C GLY A 77 2.85 7.14 17.29
N ILE A 78 2.52 5.94 17.71
CA ILE A 78 3.13 4.70 17.21
C ILE A 78 2.06 3.89 16.48
N VAL A 79 2.38 3.45 15.26
CA VAL A 79 1.59 2.51 14.51
C VAL A 79 2.33 1.19 14.45
N VAL A 80 1.71 0.13 14.92
CA VAL A 80 2.25 -1.23 14.86
C VAL A 80 1.42 -2.03 13.86
N CYS A 81 2.09 -2.65 12.90
CA CYS A 81 1.48 -3.60 11.99
C CYS A 81 2.14 -4.95 12.23
N GLY A 82 1.36 -5.97 12.53
CA GLY A 82 1.94 -7.28 12.79
C GLY A 82 0.91 -8.40 12.67
N ASP A 83 1.32 -9.48 12.01
CA ASP A 83 0.48 -10.64 11.82
C ASP A 83 1.28 -11.94 11.86
N ILE A 84 0.59 -13.00 12.26
CA ILE A 84 1.00 -14.40 12.07
C ILE A 84 0.06 -14.97 11.01
N ALA A 85 0.49 -14.90 9.74
CA ALA A 85 -0.28 -15.40 8.62
C ALA A 85 -0.06 -16.90 8.46
N VAL A 86 -1.06 -17.70 8.77
CA VAL A 86 -1.03 -19.16 8.67
C VAL A 86 -2.10 -19.63 7.68
N TYR A 87 -1.78 -20.69 6.93
CA TYR A 87 -2.67 -21.29 5.94
C TYR A 87 -2.69 -22.82 6.12
N GLU A 88 -3.82 -23.43 5.83
CA GLU A 88 -3.93 -24.88 5.73
C GLU A 88 -3.03 -25.44 4.60
N ASP A 89 -2.86 -26.74 4.58
CA ASP A 89 -2.13 -27.41 3.49
C ASP A 89 -2.78 -27.10 2.14
N GLY A 90 -1.98 -26.58 1.23
CA GLY A 90 -2.46 -26.16 -0.09
C GLY A 90 -1.59 -25.10 -0.75
N PRO A 91 -2.01 -24.58 -1.91
CA PRO A 91 -1.22 -23.64 -2.71
C PRO A 91 -0.86 -22.32 -2.01
N ALA A 92 -1.65 -21.90 -1.01
CA ALA A 92 -1.42 -20.66 -0.28
C ALA A 92 -0.40 -20.81 0.88
N ARG A 93 -0.17 -22.03 1.37
CA ARG A 93 0.70 -22.28 2.53
C ARG A 93 2.11 -21.68 2.42
N PRO A 94 2.81 -21.74 1.26
CA PRO A 94 4.13 -21.12 1.13
C PRO A 94 4.15 -19.59 1.23
N THR A 95 3.00 -18.93 1.21
CA THR A 95 2.88 -17.47 1.36
C THR A 95 2.68 -17.05 2.81
N GLY A 96 2.55 -18.01 3.74
CA GLY A 96 2.45 -17.76 5.16
C GLY A 96 3.75 -17.20 5.75
N GLY A 97 3.62 -16.54 6.90
CA GLY A 97 4.78 -15.97 7.61
C GLY A 97 4.37 -15.17 8.83
N CYS A 98 5.36 -14.66 9.54
CA CYS A 98 5.18 -13.78 10.68
C CYS A 98 6.08 -12.56 10.54
N ALA A 99 5.52 -11.38 10.70
CA ALA A 99 6.27 -10.14 10.68
C ALA A 99 5.60 -9.07 11.55
N ALA A 100 6.40 -8.13 12.02
CA ALA A 100 5.91 -6.92 12.68
C ALA A 100 6.74 -5.71 12.27
N VAL A 101 6.08 -4.57 12.12
CA VAL A 101 6.70 -3.27 11.83
C VAL A 101 6.10 -2.24 12.78
N ALA A 102 6.94 -1.38 13.36
CA ALA A 102 6.51 -0.22 14.11
C ALA A 102 6.95 1.06 13.41
N MET A 103 6.04 2.01 13.28
CA MET A 103 6.28 3.32 12.68
C MET A 103 6.05 4.41 13.71
N LEU A 104 6.99 5.34 13.82
CA LEU A 104 6.85 6.55 14.63
C LEU A 104 6.23 7.65 13.79
N ILE A 105 5.15 8.24 14.27
CA ILE A 105 4.38 9.27 13.58
C ILE A 105 4.42 10.57 14.38
N GLY A 106 4.71 11.67 13.70
CA GLY A 106 4.77 12.98 14.34
C GLY A 106 5.04 14.08 13.32
N ARG A 107 5.30 15.28 13.83
CA ARG A 107 5.71 16.44 13.00
C ARG A 107 7.13 16.30 12.49
N ASP A 108 7.41 17.05 11.44
CA ASP A 108 8.77 17.24 10.88
C ASP A 108 9.48 15.91 10.54
N ALA A 109 8.70 14.91 10.17
CA ALA A 109 9.19 13.59 9.83
C ALA A 109 9.92 13.59 8.47
N PRO A 110 10.95 12.74 8.29
CA PRO A 110 11.69 12.65 7.03
C PRO A 110 10.81 12.10 5.88
N ILE A 111 9.76 11.34 6.19
CA ILE A 111 8.76 10.87 5.23
C ILE A 111 7.45 11.60 5.52
N VAL A 112 6.99 12.40 4.57
CA VAL A 112 5.76 13.19 4.70
C VAL A 112 4.65 12.57 3.88
N VAL A 113 3.52 12.26 4.52
CA VAL A 113 2.33 11.75 3.84
C VAL A 113 1.52 12.90 3.27
N GLY A 114 1.31 12.91 1.95
CA GLY A 114 0.54 13.94 1.28
C GLY A 114 -0.97 13.88 1.58
N PRO A 115 -1.69 15.00 1.38
CA PRO A 115 -3.12 15.08 1.70
C PRO A 115 -4.01 14.35 0.68
N VAL A 116 -3.52 14.10 -0.53
CA VAL A 116 -4.30 13.41 -1.56
C VAL A 116 -4.32 11.93 -1.28
N ARG A 117 -5.51 11.40 -1.00
CA ARG A 117 -5.74 9.99 -0.68
C ARG A 117 -6.89 9.45 -1.51
N ALA A 118 -6.82 8.17 -1.87
CA ALA A 118 -7.92 7.47 -2.52
C ALA A 118 -8.09 6.10 -1.88
N SER A 119 -9.33 5.62 -1.86
CA SER A 119 -9.70 4.31 -1.35
C SER A 119 -10.63 3.60 -2.32
N HIS A 120 -10.64 2.28 -2.23
CA HIS A 120 -11.60 1.41 -2.85
C HIS A 120 -12.03 0.39 -1.80
N MET A 121 -13.32 0.31 -1.55
CA MET A 121 -13.94 -0.66 -0.65
C MET A 121 -14.99 -1.43 -1.42
N GLU A 122 -14.96 -2.73 -1.28
CA GLU A 122 -15.91 -3.64 -1.91
C GLU A 122 -16.12 -4.85 -0.98
N ASP A 123 -17.34 -5.27 -0.77
CA ASP A 123 -17.65 -6.48 -0.03
C ASP A 123 -17.45 -7.69 -0.96
N ALA A 124 -16.37 -8.43 -0.74
CA ALA A 124 -16.02 -9.60 -1.52
C ALA A 124 -15.55 -10.74 -0.59
N TYR A 125 -16.04 -11.93 -0.84
CA TYR A 125 -15.67 -13.14 -0.08
C TYR A 125 -14.52 -13.91 -0.73
N ASP A 126 -13.51 -13.20 -1.21
CA ASP A 126 -12.30 -13.78 -1.82
C ASP A 126 -11.29 -14.29 -0.77
N PHE A 127 -11.31 -13.68 0.41
CA PHE A 127 -10.47 -14.04 1.56
C PHE A 127 -11.23 -13.73 2.85
N TYR A 128 -11.51 -14.73 3.68
CA TYR A 128 -12.22 -14.55 4.94
C TYR A 128 -11.93 -15.68 5.94
N LYS A 129 -12.14 -15.45 7.23
CA LYS A 129 -11.97 -16.41 8.31
C LYS A 129 -13.32 -16.74 8.94
N PRO A 130 -14.05 -17.73 8.43
CA PRO A 130 -15.42 -18.04 8.87
C PRO A 130 -15.50 -18.72 10.23
N ARG A 131 -14.39 -19.31 10.69
CA ARG A 131 -14.31 -20.04 11.94
C ARG A 131 -13.56 -19.22 12.98
N LEU A 132 -14.26 -18.90 14.09
CA LEU A 132 -13.68 -18.09 15.17
C LEU A 132 -12.66 -18.85 16.05
N ASP A 133 -12.56 -20.16 15.88
CA ASP A 133 -11.62 -21.06 16.55
C ASP A 133 -10.39 -21.40 15.69
N SER A 134 -10.29 -20.83 14.49
CA SER A 134 -9.22 -21.12 13.53
C SER A 134 -8.68 -19.86 12.91
N GLU A 135 -7.36 -19.76 12.84
CA GLU A 135 -6.64 -18.69 12.12
C GLU A 135 -6.51 -18.96 10.61
N TYR A 136 -6.91 -20.14 10.14
CA TYR A 136 -6.84 -20.49 8.73
C TYR A 136 -7.95 -19.81 7.93
N PRO A 137 -7.60 -18.98 6.93
CA PRO A 137 -8.59 -18.35 6.07
C PRO A 137 -9.12 -19.33 5.01
N THR A 138 -10.33 -19.08 4.55
CA THR A 138 -10.82 -19.55 3.26
C THR A 138 -10.37 -18.59 2.19
N VAL A 139 -9.72 -19.10 1.14
CA VAL A 139 -9.13 -18.25 0.07
C VAL A 139 -9.61 -18.73 -1.31
N PHE A 140 -10.24 -17.83 -2.06
CA PHE A 140 -10.54 -18.02 -3.49
C PHE A 140 -9.48 -17.29 -4.31
N GLY A 141 -8.33 -17.93 -4.49
CA GLY A 141 -7.11 -17.30 -4.99
C GLY A 141 -7.23 -16.65 -6.37
N HIS A 142 -8.06 -17.18 -7.26
CA HIS A 142 -8.32 -16.57 -8.55
C HIS A 142 -9.08 -15.24 -8.41
N GLU A 143 -10.18 -15.27 -7.68
CA GLU A 143 -11.01 -14.09 -7.42
C GLU A 143 -10.25 -13.04 -6.63
N SER A 144 -9.46 -13.45 -5.64
CA SER A 144 -8.61 -12.56 -4.85
C SER A 144 -7.61 -11.77 -5.72
N ASN A 145 -7.04 -12.40 -6.75
CA ASN A 145 -6.18 -11.71 -7.71
C ASN A 145 -6.95 -10.65 -8.52
N VAL A 146 -8.16 -10.97 -8.98
CA VAL A 146 -9.01 -10.04 -9.72
C VAL A 146 -9.46 -8.90 -8.82
N CYS A 147 -9.91 -9.20 -7.60
CA CYS A 147 -10.28 -8.19 -6.58
C CYS A 147 -9.11 -7.23 -6.31
N TYR A 148 -7.90 -7.75 -6.13
CA TYR A 148 -6.72 -6.92 -5.92
C TYR A 148 -6.48 -5.95 -7.08
N LEU A 149 -6.52 -6.43 -8.33
CA LEU A 149 -6.29 -5.59 -9.52
C LEU A 149 -7.42 -4.58 -9.74
N ARG A 150 -8.67 -4.97 -9.46
CA ARG A 150 -9.84 -4.09 -9.52
C ARG A 150 -9.75 -2.97 -8.48
N ALA A 151 -9.33 -3.29 -7.28
CA ALA A 151 -9.09 -2.30 -6.23
C ALA A 151 -7.93 -1.36 -6.57
N LEU A 152 -6.87 -1.88 -7.17
CA LEU A 152 -5.76 -1.08 -7.69
C LEU A 152 -6.27 -0.04 -8.70
N ASP A 153 -7.05 -0.47 -9.67
CA ASP A 153 -7.65 0.44 -10.66
C ASP A 153 -8.51 1.51 -9.99
N GLY A 154 -9.41 1.08 -9.11
CA GLY A 154 -10.30 1.99 -8.40
C GLY A 154 -9.56 3.04 -7.56
N CYS A 155 -8.51 2.63 -6.86
CA CYS A 155 -7.65 3.54 -6.11
C CYS A 155 -6.85 4.45 -7.03
N TYR A 156 -6.23 3.92 -8.08
CA TYR A 156 -5.40 4.70 -8.99
C TYR A 156 -6.22 5.75 -9.74
N HIS A 157 -7.38 5.40 -10.29
CA HIS A 157 -8.27 6.35 -10.96
C HIS A 157 -8.76 7.46 -10.01
N ARG A 158 -9.19 7.11 -8.81
CA ARG A 158 -9.64 8.13 -7.84
C ARG A 158 -8.50 9.01 -7.36
N PHE A 159 -7.32 8.42 -7.13
CA PHE A 159 -6.13 9.17 -6.73
C PHE A 159 -5.73 10.17 -7.81
N THR A 160 -5.59 9.73 -9.06
CA THR A 160 -5.19 10.59 -10.17
C THR A 160 -6.21 11.72 -10.39
N HIS A 161 -7.51 11.42 -10.34
CA HIS A 161 -8.56 12.44 -10.44
C HIS A 161 -8.48 13.49 -9.33
N LYS A 162 -8.34 13.04 -8.07
CA LYS A 162 -8.21 13.96 -6.92
C LYS A 162 -6.92 14.78 -7.02
N PHE A 163 -5.83 14.16 -7.44
CA PHE A 163 -4.54 14.83 -7.61
C PHE A 163 -4.61 15.91 -8.69
N GLU A 164 -5.16 15.58 -9.84
CA GLU A 164 -5.32 16.51 -10.97
C GLU A 164 -6.21 17.70 -10.59
N HIS A 165 -7.27 17.45 -9.83
CA HIS A 165 -8.12 18.53 -9.31
C HIS A 165 -7.34 19.43 -8.33
N ALA A 166 -6.59 18.85 -7.40
CA ALA A 166 -5.78 19.60 -6.43
C ALA A 166 -4.62 20.34 -7.09
N ALA A 167 -4.03 19.77 -8.15
CA ALA A 167 -2.92 20.32 -8.93
C ALA A 167 -3.39 21.17 -10.12
N ARG A 168 -4.63 21.66 -10.12
CA ARG A 168 -5.21 22.55 -11.14
C ARG A 168 -5.11 22.02 -12.57
N GLY A 169 -5.39 20.74 -12.75
CA GLY A 169 -5.42 20.10 -14.06
C GLY A 169 -4.09 19.52 -14.54
N HIS A 170 -3.08 19.47 -13.68
CA HIS A 170 -1.84 18.78 -14.01
C HIS A 170 -2.09 17.28 -14.21
N ARG A 171 -1.74 16.74 -15.39
CA ARG A 171 -1.93 15.33 -15.76
C ARG A 171 -0.97 14.44 -14.97
N PHE A 172 -1.50 13.69 -14.02
CA PHE A 172 -0.69 12.75 -13.24
C PHE A 172 -0.52 11.41 -13.97
N HIS A 173 0.70 10.91 -14.01
CA HIS A 173 1.02 9.57 -14.50
C HIS A 173 2.15 8.93 -13.70
N LEU A 174 2.34 7.63 -13.86
CA LEU A 174 3.29 6.82 -13.07
C LEU A 174 4.75 7.31 -13.20
N GLY A 175 5.13 7.88 -14.33
CA GLY A 175 6.48 8.42 -14.55
C GLY A 175 6.84 9.66 -13.72
N GLU A 176 5.89 10.23 -12.96
CA GLU A 176 6.13 11.34 -12.03
C GLU A 176 6.44 10.86 -10.60
N VAL A 177 6.52 9.55 -10.39
CA VAL A 177 6.69 8.94 -9.07
C VAL A 177 8.05 8.29 -8.99
N ASP A 178 8.85 8.66 -7.99
CA ASP A 178 10.17 8.04 -7.77
C ASP A 178 10.04 6.59 -7.29
N HIS A 179 9.04 6.32 -6.44
CA HIS A 179 8.84 5.01 -5.83
C HIS A 179 7.36 4.65 -5.77
N VAL A 180 7.03 3.41 -6.13
CA VAL A 180 5.72 2.81 -5.92
C VAL A 180 5.84 1.71 -4.88
N VAL A 181 5.11 1.86 -3.77
CA VAL A 181 5.07 0.88 -2.69
C VAL A 181 3.69 0.22 -2.68
N LEU A 182 3.67 -1.10 -2.81
CA LEU A 182 2.45 -1.88 -2.93
C LEU A 182 2.38 -2.94 -1.81
N HIS A 183 1.17 -3.22 -1.35
CA HIS A 183 0.91 -4.43 -0.60
C HIS A 183 1.32 -5.65 -1.41
N SER A 184 2.10 -6.55 -0.83
CA SER A 184 2.70 -7.69 -1.52
C SER A 184 2.24 -9.03 -0.92
N PRO A 185 1.06 -9.53 -1.28
CA PRO A 185 0.69 -10.90 -0.91
C PRO A 185 1.68 -11.92 -1.46
N TYR A 186 2.16 -11.70 -2.68
CA TYR A 186 3.26 -12.43 -3.32
C TYR A 186 3.84 -11.63 -4.49
N ASN A 187 5.11 -11.85 -4.81
CA ASN A 187 5.89 -11.04 -5.74
C ASN A 187 5.27 -10.90 -7.15
N LYS A 188 4.66 -11.98 -7.69
CA LYS A 188 4.07 -11.95 -9.04
C LYS A 188 2.92 -10.95 -9.13
N LEU A 189 2.12 -10.80 -8.07
CA LEU A 189 1.00 -9.86 -8.05
C LEU A 189 1.48 -8.40 -8.06
N VAL A 190 2.57 -8.11 -7.35
CA VAL A 190 3.22 -6.78 -7.37
C VAL A 190 3.69 -6.42 -8.78
N LYS A 191 4.31 -7.37 -9.49
CA LYS A 191 4.72 -7.16 -10.90
C LYS A 191 3.53 -6.87 -11.81
N LYS A 192 2.44 -7.63 -11.65
CA LYS A 192 1.18 -7.39 -12.37
C LYS A 192 0.62 -5.99 -12.08
N SER A 193 0.71 -5.54 -10.84
CA SER A 193 0.24 -4.21 -10.43
C SER A 193 0.98 -3.08 -11.13
N GLY A 194 2.29 -3.17 -11.28
CA GLY A 194 3.07 -2.20 -12.04
C GLY A 194 2.63 -2.11 -13.50
N ALA A 195 2.49 -3.25 -14.16
CA ALA A 195 1.97 -3.33 -15.54
C ALA A 195 0.54 -2.75 -15.64
N ARG A 196 -0.30 -3.03 -14.65
CA ARG A 196 -1.69 -2.57 -14.59
C ARG A 196 -1.80 -1.05 -14.45
N MET A 197 -1.00 -0.43 -13.58
CA MET A 197 -0.98 1.02 -13.42
C MET A 197 -0.51 1.71 -14.71
N LEU A 198 0.50 1.16 -15.39
CA LEU A 198 0.95 1.68 -16.67
C LEU A 198 -0.11 1.52 -17.77
N TYR A 199 -0.88 0.43 -17.75
CA TYR A 199 -2.05 0.27 -18.63
C TYR A 199 -3.11 1.34 -18.35
N ASN A 200 -3.38 1.66 -17.11
CA ASN A 200 -4.32 2.73 -16.74
C ASN A 200 -3.83 4.10 -17.25
N ASP A 201 -2.54 4.36 -17.21
CA ASP A 201 -1.96 5.56 -17.81
C ASP A 201 -2.15 5.58 -19.34
N PHE A 202 -1.96 4.44 -20.00
CA PHE A 202 -2.19 4.32 -21.45
C PHE A 202 -3.65 4.62 -21.83
N VAL A 203 -4.60 4.08 -21.09
CA VAL A 203 -6.03 4.33 -21.34
C VAL A 203 -6.39 5.81 -21.18
N ARG A 204 -5.75 6.48 -20.20
CA ARG A 204 -6.01 7.90 -19.91
C ARG A 204 -5.22 8.84 -20.81
N TYR A 205 -3.98 8.50 -21.11
CA TYR A 205 -3.02 9.36 -21.80
C TYR A 205 -2.17 8.56 -22.81
N PRO A 206 -2.75 8.10 -23.92
CA PRO A 206 -2.04 7.30 -24.91
C PRO A 206 -0.91 8.06 -25.62
N ASP A 207 -0.88 9.39 -25.48
CA ASP A 207 0.13 10.29 -26.03
C ASP A 207 1.42 10.40 -25.21
N LEU A 208 1.49 9.75 -24.04
CA LEU A 208 2.72 9.78 -23.22
C LEU A 208 3.93 9.22 -23.96
N PRO A 209 5.13 9.81 -23.74
CA PRO A 209 6.35 9.43 -24.46
C PRO A 209 6.71 7.94 -24.35
N ILE A 210 6.35 7.29 -23.24
CA ILE A 210 6.63 5.85 -23.00
C ILE A 210 5.91 4.94 -24.01
N PHE A 211 4.79 5.39 -24.60
CA PHE A 211 3.98 4.61 -25.52
C PHE A 211 4.35 4.85 -27.01
N LYS A 212 5.20 5.86 -27.31
CA LYS A 212 5.63 6.16 -28.66
C LYS A 212 6.40 4.99 -29.28
N GLY A 213 6.03 4.66 -30.51
CA GLY A 213 6.60 3.52 -31.25
C GLY A 213 5.98 2.16 -30.92
N HIS A 214 4.96 2.12 -30.05
CA HIS A 214 4.22 0.92 -29.68
C HIS A 214 2.74 0.97 -30.08
N GLU A 215 2.32 1.97 -30.83
CA GLU A 215 0.93 2.30 -31.13
C GLU A 215 0.14 1.10 -31.70
N LYS A 216 0.74 0.40 -32.68
CA LYS A 216 0.12 -0.80 -33.28
C LYS A 216 -0.12 -1.93 -32.29
N THR A 217 0.82 -2.14 -31.38
CA THR A 217 0.71 -3.19 -30.35
C THR A 217 -0.32 -2.83 -29.30
N LEU A 218 -0.39 -1.55 -28.94
CA LEU A 218 -1.24 -1.04 -27.88
C LEU A 218 -2.69 -0.84 -28.33
N GLU A 219 -2.94 -0.63 -29.62
CA GLU A 219 -4.28 -0.45 -30.17
C GLU A 219 -5.25 -1.58 -29.80
N ALA A 220 -4.76 -2.82 -29.75
CA ALA A 220 -5.54 -3.99 -29.36
C ALA A 220 -6.10 -3.91 -27.93
N PHE A 221 -5.47 -3.11 -27.07
CA PHE A 221 -5.84 -2.98 -25.66
C PHE A 221 -6.65 -1.71 -25.36
N ALA A 222 -6.68 -0.74 -26.28
CA ALA A 222 -7.27 0.58 -26.06
C ALA A 222 -8.78 0.56 -25.78
N LYS A 223 -9.50 -0.45 -26.29
CA LYS A 223 -10.97 -0.55 -26.23
C LYS A 223 -11.47 -1.78 -25.50
N LEU A 224 -10.62 -2.44 -24.74
CA LEU A 224 -11.04 -3.61 -23.97
C LEU A 224 -11.95 -3.19 -22.82
N LEU A 225 -12.98 -4.00 -22.57
CA LEU A 225 -13.79 -3.86 -21.36
C LEU A 225 -12.93 -4.22 -20.14
N PRO A 226 -13.08 -3.52 -19.01
CA PRO A 226 -12.26 -3.75 -17.80
C PRO A 226 -12.20 -5.22 -17.38
N GLU A 227 -13.32 -5.92 -17.39
CA GLU A 227 -13.42 -7.34 -16.99
C GLU A 227 -12.56 -8.26 -17.87
N LYS A 228 -12.37 -7.92 -19.14
CA LYS A 228 -11.55 -8.68 -20.09
C LYS A 228 -10.05 -8.40 -19.96
N THR A 229 -9.67 -7.46 -19.10
CA THR A 229 -8.28 -7.02 -18.96
C THR A 229 -7.57 -7.63 -17.76
N TYR A 230 -8.30 -8.05 -16.72
CA TYR A 230 -7.70 -8.54 -15.47
C TYR A 230 -6.92 -9.85 -15.64
N GLU A 231 -7.30 -10.67 -16.62
CA GLU A 231 -6.69 -11.96 -16.90
C GLU A 231 -6.00 -12.00 -18.27
N ASN A 232 -5.88 -10.88 -18.95
CA ASN A 232 -5.28 -10.80 -20.25
C ASN A 232 -3.74 -10.88 -20.14
N ARG A 233 -3.21 -12.07 -20.46
CA ARG A 233 -1.77 -12.35 -20.37
C ARG A 233 -0.93 -11.54 -21.36
N ASP A 234 -1.48 -11.24 -22.53
CA ASP A 234 -0.78 -10.45 -23.54
C ASP A 234 -0.66 -9.02 -23.10
N LEU A 235 -1.74 -8.43 -22.54
CA LEU A 235 -1.71 -7.13 -21.91
C LEU A 235 -0.67 -7.08 -20.79
N GLU A 236 -0.72 -8.04 -19.85
CA GLU A 236 0.23 -8.13 -18.74
C GLU A 236 1.67 -8.16 -19.24
N LYS A 237 1.95 -8.99 -20.26
CA LYS A 237 3.29 -9.14 -20.85
C LYS A 237 3.77 -7.82 -21.47
N VAL A 238 2.97 -7.22 -22.34
CA VAL A 238 3.33 -5.98 -23.05
C VAL A 238 3.60 -4.85 -22.08
N PHE A 239 2.70 -4.60 -21.12
CA PHE A 239 2.90 -3.52 -20.16
C PHE A 239 3.98 -3.81 -19.12
N THR A 240 4.27 -5.07 -18.81
CA THR A 240 5.45 -5.43 -18.00
C THR A 240 6.74 -5.13 -18.72
N GLU A 241 6.81 -5.38 -20.02
CA GLU A 241 8.00 -5.07 -20.83
C GLU A 241 8.21 -3.55 -20.97
N LEU A 242 7.13 -2.79 -21.17
CA LEU A 242 7.18 -1.32 -21.22
C LEU A 242 7.60 -0.68 -19.89
N ALA A 243 7.20 -1.28 -18.77
CA ALA A 243 7.55 -0.80 -17.43
C ALA A 243 9.01 -1.10 -17.02
N ARG A 244 9.75 -1.90 -17.79
CA ARG A 244 11.16 -2.16 -17.50
C ARG A 244 12.01 -0.93 -17.82
N PRO A 245 12.97 -0.57 -16.94
CA PRO A 245 13.94 0.46 -17.26
C PRO A 245 14.65 0.09 -18.57
N ARG A 246 14.57 0.94 -19.56
CA ARG A 246 15.40 0.79 -20.76
C ARG A 246 16.84 1.01 -20.32
N GLY A 247 17.68 -0.01 -20.43
CA GLY A 247 19.12 0.11 -20.20
C GLY A 247 19.69 1.17 -21.13
N GLY A 248 19.87 2.38 -20.61
CA GLY A 248 20.65 3.42 -21.24
C GLY A 248 22.11 3.06 -21.07
N GLU A 249 22.86 3.01 -22.14
CA GLU A 249 24.32 3.03 -22.12
C GLU A 249 24.77 4.30 -21.40
N GLY A 250 25.44 4.14 -20.27
CA GLY A 250 26.19 5.18 -19.57
C GLY A 250 25.48 5.91 -18.43
N GLY A 251 25.57 5.38 -17.21
CA GLY A 251 25.31 6.14 -15.98
C GLY A 251 24.84 5.29 -14.82
N ALA A 252 25.76 5.01 -13.91
CA ALA A 252 25.62 4.53 -12.53
C ALA A 252 24.41 3.65 -12.19
N GLY A 253 24.69 2.38 -11.99
CA GLY A 253 23.75 1.31 -11.69
C GLY A 253 22.80 1.56 -10.54
N GLY A 254 21.52 1.62 -10.86
CA GLY A 254 20.44 1.39 -9.92
C GLY A 254 20.13 -0.11 -9.86
N ARG A 255 20.47 -0.77 -8.78
CA ARG A 255 20.09 -2.15 -8.51
C ARG A 255 18.57 -2.24 -8.38
N ALA A 256 17.95 -3.06 -9.22
CA ALA A 256 16.62 -3.58 -8.93
C ALA A 256 16.71 -4.45 -7.68
N ASP A 257 16.40 -3.89 -6.53
CA ASP A 257 16.36 -4.63 -5.28
C ASP A 257 15.03 -5.38 -5.16
N ARG A 258 15.06 -6.47 -4.43
CA ARG A 258 14.02 -7.50 -4.32
C ARG A 258 12.83 -7.01 -3.50
N GLY A 259 12.00 -6.20 -4.10
CA GLY A 259 10.79 -5.62 -3.52
C GLY A 259 10.38 -4.43 -4.34
N GLY A 260 9.54 -4.64 -5.33
CA GLY A 260 8.75 -3.74 -6.16
C GLY A 260 9.06 -2.23 -6.15
N LEU A 261 10.26 -1.82 -6.49
CA LEU A 261 10.63 -0.42 -6.70
C LEU A 261 10.81 -0.18 -8.21
N LEU A 262 10.03 0.74 -8.76
CA LEU A 262 10.28 1.33 -10.08
C LEU A 262 11.01 2.66 -9.85
N HIS A 263 12.20 2.81 -10.41
CA HIS A 263 13.02 4.01 -10.26
C HIS A 263 13.14 4.74 -11.60
N ASP A 264 12.95 6.04 -11.61
CA ASP A 264 13.39 6.90 -12.72
C ASP A 264 13.98 8.21 -12.19
N ALA A 265 15.07 8.64 -12.83
CA ALA A 265 15.85 9.81 -12.45
C ALA A 265 15.73 10.90 -13.52
N ALA A 266 14.96 11.93 -13.27
CA ALA A 266 15.07 13.20 -13.99
C ALA A 266 14.78 14.37 -13.05
N GLY A 267 15.80 15.22 -12.86
CA GLY A 267 15.80 16.32 -11.91
C GLY A 267 14.86 17.46 -12.26
N GLY A 268 14.15 17.94 -11.27
CA GLY A 268 13.33 19.16 -11.31
C GLY A 268 12.62 19.40 -9.99
N PHE A 269 13.02 20.42 -9.28
CA PHE A 269 12.50 21.03 -8.06
C PHE A 269 11.10 20.60 -7.59
N MET A 270 11.04 19.65 -6.67
CA MET A 270 10.10 19.57 -5.54
C MET A 270 10.71 18.64 -4.49
N LYS A 271 10.59 19.00 -3.20
CA LYS A 271 11.03 18.14 -2.09
C LYS A 271 10.46 16.73 -2.25
N PRO A 272 11.22 15.67 -1.92
CA PRO A 272 10.79 14.29 -2.18
C PRO A 272 9.53 13.97 -1.36
N TRP A 273 8.39 13.94 -2.02
CA TRP A 273 7.17 13.38 -1.48
C TRP A 273 7.19 11.87 -1.78
N VAL A 274 7.29 11.05 -0.77
CA VAL A 274 7.01 9.62 -0.95
C VAL A 274 5.51 9.49 -1.17
N ARG A 275 5.10 9.35 -2.41
CA ARG A 275 3.71 9.12 -2.77
C ARG A 275 3.42 7.64 -2.62
N VAL A 276 2.81 7.27 -1.51
CA VAL A 276 2.37 5.90 -1.25
C VAL A 276 0.97 5.75 -1.84
N VAL A 277 0.85 4.97 -2.89
CA VAL A 277 -0.45 4.47 -3.35
C VAL A 277 -0.69 3.17 -2.60
N CYS A 278 -1.49 3.23 -1.55
CA CYS A 278 -1.88 2.04 -0.81
C CYS A 278 -3.11 1.44 -1.48
N VAL A 279 -2.94 0.27 -2.05
CA VAL A 279 -4.02 -0.45 -2.73
C VAL A 279 -4.34 -1.70 -1.96
N ARG A 280 -5.56 -1.80 -1.50
CA ARG A 280 -6.18 -3.07 -1.17
C ARG A 280 -7.70 -3.06 -1.36
N ALA A 281 -8.17 -4.16 -1.91
CA ALA A 281 -9.54 -4.64 -1.80
C ALA A 281 -9.72 -5.40 -0.49
N VAL A 282 -10.82 -5.21 0.14
CA VAL A 282 -11.40 -6.08 1.17
C VAL A 282 -12.85 -6.23 0.85
#